data_2607d7427a620f7f8f11775b24262294
#
_entry.id   2607d7427a620f7f8f11775b24262294
#
_cell.length_a   1.000
_cell.length_b   1.000
_cell.length_c   1.000
_cell.angle_alpha   90.00
_cell.angle_beta   90.00
_cell.angle_gamma   90.00
#
_symmetry.space_group_name_H-M   'P 1'
#
loop_
_entity.id
_entity.type
_entity.pdbx_description
1 polymer ?
#
loop_
_entity_poly.entity_id
_entity_poly.type
_entity_poly.pdbx_seq_one_letter_code
_entity_poly.pdbx_strand_id
1 'polypeptide(L)'
;MNMMHIQKIAIVGAGGHGKVVLEALLAQQEMRTPITMYGWLDDVSERHGKAFCGYPIVGGRALFPQLKIENVAVIIALGDNAKRVEIAAEMNRFGIDAYTVIHPSAVVSKSAN
;
A
#
# COMPACT_ATOMS: atom_id res chain seq x y z
N MET A 1 5.04 3.66 29.52
CA MET A 1 5.64 4.05 28.26
C MET A 1 4.79 3.58 27.09
N ASN A 2 4.43 4.49 26.23
CA ASN A 2 3.65 4.14 25.04
C ASN A 2 4.54 3.88 23.86
N MET A 3 4.58 2.62 23.47
CA MET A 3 5.25 2.23 22.27
C MET A 3 4.20 2.21 21.17
N MET A 4 4.03 3.31 20.51
CA MET A 4 3.08 3.34 19.42
C MET A 4 3.60 2.49 18.28
N HIS A 5 2.81 1.50 17.90
CA HIS A 5 3.16 0.66 16.76
C HIS A 5 2.86 1.43 15.48
N ILE A 6 3.87 1.62 14.63
CA ILE A 6 3.67 2.29 13.35
C ILE A 6 3.53 1.24 12.28
N GLN A 7 2.37 1.21 11.61
CA GLN A 7 2.11 0.26 10.56
C GLN A 7 2.78 0.69 9.27
N LYS A 8 3.65 -0.17 8.75
CA LYS A 8 4.29 0.06 7.46
C LYS A 8 3.36 -0.39 6.35
N ILE A 9 3.25 0.41 5.30
CA ILE A 9 2.33 0.18 4.19
C ILE A 9 3.11 0.16 2.88
N ALA A 10 2.93 -0.88 2.08
CA ALA A 10 3.44 -0.93 0.72
C ALA A 10 2.26 -0.80 -0.23
N ILE A 11 2.46 -0.10 -1.34
CA ILE A 11 1.41 0.08 -2.34
C ILE A 11 1.81 -0.67 -3.61
N VAL A 12 0.94 -1.56 -4.09
CA VAL A 12 1.15 -2.24 -5.36
C VAL A 12 0.61 -1.37 -6.48
N GLY A 13 1.48 -0.97 -7.40
CA GLY A 13 1.10 -0.17 -8.55
C GLY A 13 1.68 1.24 -8.49
N ALA A 14 2.91 1.40 -9.01
CA ALA A 14 3.57 2.71 -9.05
C ALA A 14 3.13 3.45 -10.30
N GLY A 15 1.93 3.99 -10.28
CA GLY A 15 1.34 4.71 -11.41
C GLY A 15 0.32 5.73 -10.93
N GLY A 16 -0.53 6.19 -11.84
CA GLY A 16 -1.49 7.24 -11.52
C GLY A 16 -2.45 6.87 -10.40
N HIS A 17 -2.98 5.64 -10.43
CA HIS A 17 -3.89 5.17 -9.39
C HIS A 17 -3.14 5.11 -8.05
N GLY A 18 -1.90 4.61 -8.06
CA GLY A 18 -1.09 4.53 -6.85
C GLY A 18 -0.80 5.90 -6.26
N LYS A 19 -0.58 6.89 -7.12
CA LYS A 19 -0.33 8.26 -6.66
C LYS A 19 -1.51 8.79 -5.86
N VAL A 20 -2.74 8.54 -6.31
CA VAL A 20 -3.93 8.97 -5.59
C VAL A 20 -4.02 8.27 -4.22
N VAL A 21 -3.70 6.97 -4.19
CA VAL A 21 -3.72 6.22 -2.94
C VAL A 21 -2.65 6.76 -1.98
N LEU A 22 -1.46 7.08 -2.51
CA LEU A 22 -0.40 7.65 -1.67
C LEU A 22 -0.84 8.97 -1.06
N GLU A 23 -1.50 9.83 -1.83
CA GLU A 23 -1.97 11.10 -1.32
C GLU A 23 -2.94 10.90 -0.15
N ALA A 24 -3.85 9.92 -0.28
CA ALA A 24 -4.78 9.61 0.80
C ALA A 24 -4.06 9.05 2.03
N LEU A 25 -3.03 8.24 1.80
CA LEU A 25 -2.24 7.68 2.89
C LEU A 25 -1.51 8.78 3.66
N LEU A 26 -0.90 9.72 2.94
CA LEU A 26 -0.20 10.82 3.56
C LEU A 26 -1.15 11.74 4.32
N ALA A 27 -2.38 11.91 3.81
CA ALA A 27 -3.39 12.68 4.51
C ALA A 27 -3.75 12.02 5.84
N GLN A 28 -3.87 10.70 5.88
CA GLN A 28 -4.11 9.99 7.13
C GLN A 28 -2.95 10.15 8.09
N GLN A 29 -1.73 10.11 7.58
CA GLN A 29 -0.54 10.28 8.40
C GLN A 29 -0.51 11.66 9.05
N GLU A 30 -0.92 12.69 8.32
CA GLU A 30 -1.00 14.05 8.85
C GLU A 30 -2.02 14.15 9.97
N MET A 31 -3.04 13.30 9.96
CA MET A 31 -4.04 13.26 11.01
C MET A 31 -3.61 12.36 12.17
N ARG A 32 -2.32 12.10 12.27
CA ARG A 32 -1.69 11.35 13.35
C ARG A 32 -2.07 9.88 13.41
N THR A 33 -2.54 9.33 12.30
CA THR A 33 -2.68 7.89 12.19
C THR A 33 -1.28 7.28 12.15
N PRO A 34 -0.98 6.26 12.97
CA PRO A 34 0.39 5.73 13.05
C PRO A 34 0.70 4.80 11.88
N ILE A 35 0.88 5.37 10.71
CA ILE A 35 1.20 4.64 9.49
C ILE A 35 2.38 5.30 8.80
N THR A 36 3.10 4.54 7.99
CA THR A 36 4.20 5.09 7.20
C THR A 36 4.30 4.36 5.88
N MET A 37 4.70 5.09 4.85
CA MET A 37 4.88 4.51 3.52
C MET A 37 6.20 3.74 3.48
N TYR A 38 6.11 2.43 3.24
CA TYR A 38 7.27 1.56 3.14
C TYR A 38 7.91 1.66 1.75
N GLY A 39 7.08 1.64 0.71
CA GLY A 39 7.55 1.70 -0.65
C GLY A 39 6.51 1.14 -1.61
N TRP A 40 6.86 1.19 -2.89
CA TRP A 40 6.01 0.68 -3.96
C TRP A 40 6.39 -0.74 -4.34
N LEU A 41 5.40 -1.52 -4.73
CA LEU A 41 5.60 -2.80 -5.41
C LEU A 41 5.10 -2.65 -6.84
N ASP A 42 5.89 -3.13 -7.79
CA ASP A 42 5.54 -3.03 -9.20
C ASP A 42 6.09 -4.25 -9.94
N ASP A 43 5.28 -4.84 -10.81
CA ASP A 43 5.70 -6.03 -11.54
C ASP A 43 6.72 -5.75 -12.64
N VAL A 44 6.91 -4.47 -13.01
CA VAL A 44 7.87 -4.11 -14.05
C VAL A 44 9.26 -4.05 -13.43
N SER A 45 10.08 -5.06 -13.69
CA SER A 45 11.37 -5.20 -13.02
C SER A 45 12.33 -4.04 -13.30
N GLU A 46 12.24 -3.42 -14.48
CA GLU A 46 13.09 -2.29 -14.82
C GLU A 46 12.87 -1.08 -13.92
N ARG A 47 11.74 -1.05 -13.22
CA ARG A 47 11.43 0.06 -12.32
C ARG A 47 11.95 -0.17 -10.91
N HIS A 48 12.36 -1.39 -10.60
CA HIS A 48 12.85 -1.70 -9.26
C HIS A 48 14.11 -0.93 -8.92
N GLY A 49 14.17 -0.39 -7.72
CA GLY A 49 15.29 0.41 -7.28
C GLY A 49 15.17 1.89 -7.62
N LYS A 50 14.19 2.25 -8.44
CA LYS A 50 13.94 3.66 -8.77
C LYS A 50 12.97 4.26 -7.78
N ALA A 51 12.87 5.59 -7.78
CA ALA A 51 11.92 6.28 -6.91
C ALA A 51 10.70 6.73 -7.71
N PHE A 52 9.55 6.75 -7.04
CA PHE A 52 8.33 7.28 -7.61
C PHE A 52 7.63 8.08 -6.51
N CYS A 53 7.31 9.33 -6.80
CA CYS A 53 6.69 10.24 -5.83
C CYS A 53 7.45 10.27 -4.50
N GLY A 54 8.77 10.24 -4.56
CA GLY A 54 9.63 10.36 -3.39
C GLY A 54 9.85 9.09 -2.59
N TYR A 55 9.31 7.95 -3.03
CA TYR A 55 9.46 6.68 -2.33
C TYR A 55 10.01 5.61 -3.25
N PRO A 56 10.80 4.67 -2.72
CA PRO A 56 11.44 3.67 -3.58
C PRO A 56 10.46 2.63 -4.08
N ILE A 57 10.70 2.15 -5.30
CA ILE A 57 10.04 0.96 -5.83
C ILE A 57 10.92 -0.20 -5.41
N VAL A 58 10.51 -0.88 -4.32
CA VAL A 58 11.38 -1.84 -3.65
C VAL A 58 11.44 -3.19 -4.34
N GLY A 59 10.48 -3.51 -5.19
CA GLY A 59 10.47 -4.77 -5.90
C GLY A 59 9.07 -5.11 -6.37
N GLY A 60 8.82 -6.40 -6.58
CA GLY A 60 7.53 -6.90 -7.00
C GLY A 60 6.95 -7.86 -5.98
N ARG A 61 5.98 -8.66 -6.44
CA ARG A 61 5.26 -9.59 -5.56
C ARG A 61 6.16 -10.67 -4.94
N ALA A 62 7.32 -10.90 -5.51
CA ALA A 62 8.27 -11.84 -4.92
C ALA A 62 8.69 -11.44 -3.51
N LEU A 63 8.46 -10.18 -3.13
CA LEU A 63 8.80 -9.70 -1.80
C LEU A 63 7.74 -10.03 -0.74
N PHE A 64 6.59 -10.59 -1.11
CA PHE A 64 5.54 -10.87 -0.13
C PHE A 64 6.03 -11.66 1.08
N PRO A 65 6.83 -12.72 0.93
CA PRO A 65 7.33 -13.41 2.12
C PRO A 65 8.13 -12.49 3.05
N GLN A 66 8.96 -11.62 2.47
CA GLN A 66 9.75 -10.68 3.27
C GLN A 66 8.86 -9.64 3.94
N LEU A 67 7.86 -9.15 3.21
CA LEU A 67 6.93 -8.17 3.77
C LEU A 67 6.14 -8.76 4.94
N LYS A 68 5.82 -10.05 4.87
CA LYS A 68 5.15 -10.72 5.98
C LYS A 68 6.05 -10.72 7.22
N ILE A 69 7.33 -11.04 7.03
CA ILE A 69 8.28 -11.05 8.13
C ILE A 69 8.41 -9.67 8.76
N GLU A 70 8.42 -8.62 7.93
CA GLU A 70 8.57 -7.25 8.41
C GLU A 70 7.24 -6.62 8.85
N ASN A 71 6.15 -7.37 8.74
CA ASN A 71 4.84 -6.91 9.19
C ASN A 71 4.35 -5.69 8.41
N VAL A 72 4.55 -5.72 7.09
CA VAL A 72 4.13 -4.66 6.19
C VAL A 72 2.76 -5.03 5.62
N ALA A 73 1.79 -4.13 5.75
CA ALA A 73 0.48 -4.31 5.11
C ALA A 73 0.53 -3.75 3.70
N VAL A 74 -0.39 -4.17 2.85
CA VAL A 74 -0.33 -3.85 1.42
C VAL A 74 -1.66 -3.28 0.94
N ILE A 75 -1.57 -2.25 0.11
CA ILE A 75 -2.72 -1.69 -0.62
C ILE A 75 -2.52 -2.02 -2.09
N ILE A 76 -3.58 -2.53 -2.75
CA ILE A 76 -3.53 -2.76 -4.19
C ILE A 76 -4.12 -1.53 -4.88
N ALA A 77 -3.30 -0.86 -5.68
CA ALA A 77 -3.69 0.37 -6.36
C ALA A 77 -3.60 0.18 -7.88
N LEU A 78 -4.39 -0.76 -8.38
CA LEU A 78 -4.43 -1.08 -9.81
C LEU A 78 -5.87 -0.99 -10.28
N GLY A 79 -6.04 -0.48 -11.52
CA GLY A 79 -7.37 -0.41 -12.12
C GLY A 79 -7.82 -1.73 -12.72
N ASP A 80 -6.89 -2.61 -13.09
CA ASP A 80 -7.23 -3.89 -13.71
C ASP A 80 -7.81 -4.84 -12.66
N ASN A 81 -9.09 -5.16 -12.81
CA ASN A 81 -9.81 -5.96 -11.83
C ASN A 81 -9.28 -7.39 -11.74
N ALA A 82 -8.92 -8.00 -12.86
CA ALA A 82 -8.39 -9.35 -12.87
C ALA A 82 -7.04 -9.41 -12.13
N LYS A 83 -6.20 -8.41 -12.36
CA LYS A 83 -4.90 -8.32 -11.70
C LYS A 83 -5.09 -8.10 -10.18
N ARG A 84 -6.06 -7.27 -9.80
CA ARG A 84 -6.34 -7.04 -8.39
C ARG A 84 -6.72 -8.34 -7.68
N VAL A 85 -7.58 -9.14 -8.30
CA VAL A 85 -8.02 -10.41 -7.74
C VAL A 85 -6.85 -11.37 -7.60
N GLU A 86 -6.01 -11.44 -8.61
CA GLU A 86 -4.82 -12.30 -8.61
C GLU A 86 -3.89 -11.93 -7.46
N ILE A 87 -3.62 -10.65 -7.30
CA ILE A 87 -2.71 -10.17 -6.25
C ILE A 87 -3.30 -10.37 -4.87
N ALA A 88 -4.61 -10.13 -4.72
CA ALA A 88 -5.28 -10.34 -3.44
C ALA A 88 -5.21 -11.79 -3.01
N ALA A 89 -5.37 -12.73 -3.96
CA ALA A 89 -5.26 -14.15 -3.66
C ALA A 89 -3.85 -14.52 -3.21
N GLU A 90 -2.86 -13.93 -3.86
CA GLU A 90 -1.47 -14.17 -3.51
C GLU A 90 -1.14 -13.60 -2.12
N MET A 91 -1.63 -12.39 -1.83
CA MET A 91 -1.48 -11.81 -0.49
C MET A 91 -2.07 -12.73 0.57
N ASN A 92 -3.26 -13.24 0.31
CA ASN A 92 -3.91 -14.14 1.25
C ASN A 92 -3.08 -15.40 1.48
N ARG A 93 -2.49 -15.94 0.43
CA ARG A 93 -1.66 -17.13 0.55
C ARG A 93 -0.43 -16.91 1.42
N PHE A 94 0.15 -15.71 1.38
CA PHE A 94 1.32 -15.37 2.18
C PHE A 94 0.98 -14.73 3.53
N GLY A 95 -0.30 -14.60 3.84
CA GLY A 95 -0.71 -14.00 5.09
C GLY A 95 -0.47 -12.50 5.19
N ILE A 96 -0.47 -11.82 4.05
CA ILE A 96 -0.27 -10.37 4.00
C ILE A 96 -1.60 -9.68 4.31
N ASP A 97 -1.58 -8.74 5.24
CA ASP A 97 -2.77 -7.97 5.56
C ASP A 97 -3.03 -6.90 4.51
N ALA A 98 -4.27 -6.79 4.09
CA ALA A 98 -4.68 -5.70 3.22
C ALA A 98 -4.96 -4.47 4.08
N TYR A 99 -4.52 -3.31 3.61
CA TYR A 99 -4.79 -2.06 4.30
C TYR A 99 -5.73 -1.21 3.47
N THR A 100 -6.73 -0.62 4.11
CA THR A 100 -7.67 0.26 3.43
C THR A 100 -7.42 1.68 3.88
N VAL A 101 -7.11 2.54 2.91
CA VAL A 101 -6.90 3.96 3.20
C VAL A 101 -8.16 4.73 2.78
N ILE A 102 -8.62 5.61 3.66
CA ILE A 102 -9.79 6.44 3.40
C ILE A 102 -9.35 7.89 3.50
N HIS A 103 -9.47 8.61 2.39
CA HIS A 103 -9.17 10.04 2.40
C HIS A 103 -10.18 10.73 3.31
N PRO A 104 -9.75 11.72 4.12
CA PRO A 104 -10.68 12.39 5.03
C PRO A 104 -11.95 12.92 4.36
N SER A 105 -11.85 13.40 3.13
CA SER A 105 -13.01 13.89 2.41
C SER A 105 -13.95 12.77 1.95
N ALA A 106 -13.51 11.53 1.98
CA ALA A 106 -14.32 10.39 1.53
C ALA A 106 -15.13 9.79 2.67
N VAL A 107 -14.93 10.24 3.89
CA VAL A 107 -15.64 9.70 5.06
C VAL A 107 -17.15 9.85 4.90
N VAL A 108 -17.60 10.97 4.35
CA VAL A 108 -19.02 11.22 4.13
C VAL A 108 -19.60 10.19 3.16
N SER A 109 -18.90 9.91 2.07
CA SER A 109 -19.37 8.92 1.11
C SER A 109 -19.50 7.54 1.74
N LYS A 110 -18.56 7.19 2.60
CA LYS A 110 -18.59 5.90 3.27
C LYS A 110 -19.82 5.77 4.16
N SER A 111 -20.15 6.82 4.87
CA SER A 111 -21.29 6.76 5.79
C SER A 111 -22.62 6.75 5.06
N ALA A 112 -22.64 7.08 3.77
CA ALA A 112 -23.85 7.07 2.97
C ALA A 112 -24.21 5.68 2.45
N ASN A 113 -23.33 4.71 2.58
CA ASN A 113 -23.58 3.36 2.08
C ASN A 113 -24.49 2.56 2.99
#